data_f5b25d5156c7594540b74dd74f32a667
#
_entry.id   f5b25d5156c7594540b74dd74f32a667
#
_cell.length_a   1.000
_cell.length_b   1.000
_cell.length_c   1.000
_cell.angle_alpha   90.00
_cell.angle_beta   90.00
_cell.angle_gamma   90.00
#
_symmetry.space_group_name_H-M   'P 1'
#
loop_
_entity.id
_entity.type
_entity.pdbx_description
1 polymer ?
#
loop_
_entity_poly.entity_id
_entity_poly.type
_entity_poly.pdbx_seq_one_letter_code
_entity_poly.pdbx_strand_id
1 'polypeptide(L)'
;MKSTAKKLAVCAAALCLLACGTAVSAAAASPVSGLALSGVAMPWDQDVPAESIEAGSYTANMLLGSSQQLSPVVRPRNSTDSVVFISDDTSILTVSNSGVVQAVGVGTTRITAAAGNQICAYTIVVSMDSSMIVTEMDLSLSSNTIYVGNSVSAQLQVRPTSASNYATVALTSSNEKVATVNNFGRVTGIAPGTATITATCGSVTATTNVTVMSIPNSGTGTGTA
;
A
#
# COMPACT_ATOMS: atom_id res chain seq x y z
N MET A 1 6.19 31.34 -13.39
CA MET A 1 5.73 30.27 -14.28
C MET A 1 6.84 29.67 -15.20
N LYS A 2 8.14 29.93 -14.98
CA LYS A 2 9.26 29.37 -15.78
C LYS A 2 9.94 28.15 -15.12
N SER A 3 9.61 27.80 -13.90
CA SER A 3 10.23 26.70 -13.15
C SER A 3 9.64 25.31 -13.45
N THR A 4 8.37 25.23 -13.85
CA THR A 4 7.66 23.96 -14.08
C THR A 4 8.03 23.27 -15.39
N ALA A 5 8.41 24.04 -16.42
CA ALA A 5 8.78 23.47 -17.72
C ALA A 5 10.17 22.78 -17.72
N LYS A 6 11.11 23.29 -16.92
CA LYS A 6 12.44 22.66 -16.77
C LYS A 6 12.39 21.31 -16.03
N LYS A 7 11.44 21.16 -15.07
CA LYS A 7 11.29 19.91 -14.30
C LYS A 7 10.76 18.73 -15.14
N LEU A 8 9.96 19.00 -16.20
CA LEU A 8 9.46 17.95 -17.08
C LEU A 8 10.54 17.44 -18.08
N ALA A 9 11.47 18.31 -18.47
CA ALA A 9 12.52 17.91 -19.45
C ALA A 9 13.55 16.96 -18.84
N VAL A 10 13.85 17.07 -17.54
CA VAL A 10 14.82 16.20 -16.86
C VAL A 10 14.26 14.79 -16.63
N CYS A 11 12.94 14.65 -16.35
CA CYS A 11 12.31 13.33 -16.24
C CYS A 11 12.30 12.54 -17.57
N ALA A 12 12.19 13.22 -18.71
CA ALA A 12 12.18 12.56 -20.01
C ALA A 12 13.58 12.02 -20.42
N ALA A 13 14.67 12.70 -19.99
CA ALA A 13 16.04 12.27 -20.29
C ALA A 13 16.49 11.04 -19.47
N ALA A 14 16.04 10.92 -18.21
CA ALA A 14 16.39 9.77 -17.37
C ALA A 14 15.68 8.46 -17.79
N LEU A 15 14.51 8.56 -18.44
CA LEU A 15 13.76 7.38 -18.91
C LEU A 15 14.26 6.87 -20.27
N CYS A 16 14.93 7.70 -21.08
CA CYS A 16 15.43 7.31 -22.41
C CYS A 16 16.78 6.55 -22.40
N LEU A 17 17.53 6.57 -21.30
CA LEU A 17 18.85 5.91 -21.22
C LEU A 17 18.80 4.39 -21.03
N LEU A 18 17.62 3.81 -20.82
CA LEU A 18 17.46 2.35 -20.65
C LEU A 18 17.05 1.61 -21.95
N ALA A 19 16.80 2.32 -23.07
CA ALA A 19 16.18 1.65 -24.23
C ALA A 19 16.87 1.83 -25.59
N CYS A 20 17.94 2.60 -25.76
CA CYS A 20 18.58 2.64 -27.10
C CYS A 20 20.01 3.19 -27.10
N GLY A 21 20.96 2.31 -27.35
CA GLY A 21 22.35 2.69 -27.66
C GLY A 21 22.47 3.18 -29.10
N THR A 22 22.35 4.48 -29.32
CA THR A 22 22.93 5.14 -30.49
C THR A 22 23.19 6.62 -30.17
N ALA A 23 24.43 7.03 -30.32
CA ALA A 23 24.86 8.40 -30.16
C ALA A 23 24.19 9.34 -31.18
N VAL A 24 23.51 10.38 -30.73
CA VAL A 24 23.10 11.50 -31.57
C VAL A 24 24.02 12.68 -31.28
N SER A 25 24.82 13.02 -32.31
CA SER A 25 25.68 14.19 -32.36
C SER A 25 24.87 15.47 -32.23
N ALA A 26 25.22 16.30 -31.25
CA ALA A 26 24.64 17.63 -31.10
C ALA A 26 25.22 18.56 -32.17
N ALA A 27 24.37 19.03 -33.08
CA ALA A 27 24.70 20.10 -34.02
C ALA A 27 24.74 21.44 -33.28
N ALA A 28 25.89 22.10 -33.35
CA ALA A 28 26.12 23.41 -32.79
C ALA A 28 25.25 24.47 -33.49
N ALA A 29 24.39 25.17 -32.74
CA ALA A 29 23.76 26.39 -33.21
C ALA A 29 24.73 27.56 -33.07
N SER A 30 25.00 28.26 -34.17
CA SER A 30 25.89 29.41 -34.24
C SER A 30 25.37 30.60 -33.42
N PRO A 31 26.24 31.36 -32.71
CA PRO A 31 25.81 32.52 -31.96
C PRO A 31 25.57 33.73 -32.90
N VAL A 32 24.43 34.39 -32.77
CA VAL A 32 24.18 35.70 -33.37
C VAL A 32 25.02 36.75 -32.65
N SER A 33 25.98 37.31 -33.37
CA SER A 33 26.79 38.43 -32.90
C SER A 33 25.94 39.69 -32.79
N GLY A 34 25.94 40.31 -31.65
CA GLY A 34 25.39 41.66 -31.48
C GLY A 34 25.24 42.10 -30.03
N LEU A 35 26.12 42.96 -29.61
CA LEU A 35 26.15 43.74 -28.35
C LEU A 35 26.71 43.03 -27.11
N ALA A 36 28.04 43.11 -27.02
CA ALA A 36 28.76 42.89 -25.79
C ALA A 36 28.46 44.04 -24.81
N LEU A 37 27.50 43.85 -23.91
CA LEU A 37 27.53 44.49 -22.60
C LEU A 37 28.40 43.60 -21.73
N SER A 38 29.60 44.10 -21.39
CA SER A 38 30.47 43.52 -20.36
C SER A 38 29.71 43.51 -19.04
N GLY A 39 28.81 42.54 -18.86
CA GLY A 39 28.15 42.27 -17.60
C GLY A 39 29.08 41.41 -16.79
N VAL A 40 29.54 41.89 -15.66
CA VAL A 40 30.12 41.12 -14.60
C VAL A 40 29.14 39.97 -14.34
N ALA A 41 29.53 38.71 -14.68
CA ALA A 41 28.75 37.55 -14.32
C ALA A 41 28.60 37.54 -12.79
N MET A 42 27.37 37.69 -12.34
CA MET A 42 27.09 37.70 -10.89
C MET A 42 27.39 36.30 -10.36
N PRO A 43 28.11 36.18 -9.23
CA PRO A 43 28.57 34.88 -8.74
C PRO A 43 27.47 33.86 -8.40
N TRP A 44 26.19 34.24 -8.45
CA TRP A 44 25.02 33.39 -8.15
C TRP A 44 24.34 32.79 -9.38
N ASP A 45 24.81 33.08 -10.61
CA ASP A 45 24.24 32.57 -11.85
C ASP A 45 25.09 31.42 -12.46
N GLN A 46 26.00 30.84 -11.67
CA GLN A 46 26.76 29.68 -12.09
C GLN A 46 25.95 28.42 -11.77
N ASP A 47 25.58 27.71 -12.84
CA ASP A 47 25.03 26.34 -12.73
C ASP A 47 26.17 25.43 -12.25
N VAL A 48 26.07 24.95 -11.00
CA VAL A 48 27.03 24.04 -10.38
C VAL A 48 26.41 22.65 -10.39
N PRO A 49 26.81 21.79 -11.34
CA PRO A 49 26.23 20.44 -11.42
C PRO A 49 26.66 19.58 -10.26
N ALA A 50 25.84 18.56 -9.94
CA ALA A 50 26.20 17.52 -9.01
C ALA A 50 27.29 16.61 -9.61
N GLU A 51 28.38 16.46 -8.90
CA GLU A 51 29.50 15.57 -9.24
C GLU A 51 29.32 14.18 -8.63
N SER A 52 28.66 14.12 -7.47
CA SER A 52 28.28 12.86 -6.82
C SER A 52 27.03 13.03 -5.96
N ILE A 53 26.30 11.93 -5.77
CA ILE A 53 25.23 11.79 -4.81
C ILE A 53 25.41 10.49 -4.03
N GLU A 54 25.35 10.57 -2.72
CA GLU A 54 25.53 9.44 -1.82
C GLU A 54 24.25 9.25 -0.99
N ALA A 55 23.89 7.99 -0.71
CA ALA A 55 22.83 7.69 0.23
C ALA A 55 23.27 8.12 1.64
N GLY A 56 22.58 9.09 2.22
CA GLY A 56 22.76 9.45 3.61
C GLY A 56 22.30 8.32 4.55
N SER A 57 22.31 8.59 5.86
CA SER A 57 21.78 7.64 6.83
C SER A 57 20.29 7.39 6.61
N TYR A 58 19.88 6.11 6.61
CA TYR A 58 18.48 5.71 6.51
C TYR A 58 18.24 4.37 7.22
N THR A 59 17.00 4.08 7.54
CA THR A 59 16.61 2.80 8.12
C THR A 59 16.21 1.85 6.97
N ALA A 60 16.98 0.77 6.78
CA ALA A 60 16.72 -0.22 5.72
C ALA A 60 15.48 -1.09 6.01
N ASN A 61 15.07 -1.22 7.27
CA ASN A 61 13.87 -1.96 7.67
C ASN A 61 12.84 -0.98 8.21
N MET A 62 11.66 -0.94 7.58
CA MET A 62 10.53 -0.13 7.99
C MET A 62 9.36 -1.02 8.40
N LEU A 63 8.52 -0.52 9.32
CA LEU A 63 7.24 -1.16 9.62
C LEU A 63 6.15 -0.57 8.72
N LEU A 64 5.19 -1.40 8.33
CA LEU A 64 4.02 -0.95 7.58
C LEU A 64 3.35 0.24 8.28
N GLY A 65 3.04 1.29 7.54
CA GLY A 65 2.46 2.53 8.05
C GLY A 65 3.48 3.54 8.60
N SER A 66 4.76 3.16 8.76
CA SER A 66 5.79 4.10 9.20
C SER A 66 6.31 5.00 8.06
N SER A 67 6.95 6.10 8.44
CA SER A 67 7.59 7.01 7.50
C SER A 67 9.00 7.38 7.94
N GLN A 68 9.86 7.70 6.99
CA GLN A 68 11.20 8.25 7.25
C GLN A 68 11.58 9.30 6.21
N GLN A 69 12.47 10.22 6.60
CA GLN A 69 13.08 11.19 5.71
C GLN A 69 14.37 10.63 5.12
N LEU A 70 14.48 10.61 3.79
CA LEU A 70 15.74 10.37 3.11
C LEU A 70 16.47 11.70 2.90
N SER A 71 17.77 11.70 3.19
CA SER A 71 18.62 12.89 3.07
C SER A 71 19.91 12.52 2.32
N PRO A 72 19.84 12.40 0.97
CA PRO A 72 21.04 12.14 0.18
C PRO A 72 22.03 13.29 0.30
N VAL A 73 23.30 12.97 0.23
CA VAL A 73 24.38 13.94 0.25
C VAL A 73 24.84 14.21 -1.19
N VAL A 74 24.58 15.40 -1.68
CA VAL A 74 25.02 15.88 -2.99
C VAL A 74 26.34 16.64 -2.84
N ARG A 75 27.26 16.42 -3.75
CA ARG A 75 28.55 17.16 -3.82
C ARG A 75 28.77 17.72 -5.21
N PRO A 76 29.36 18.92 -5.32
CA PRO A 76 29.70 19.80 -4.23
C PRO A 76 28.47 20.33 -3.49
N ARG A 77 28.60 20.81 -2.23
CA ARG A 77 27.47 21.26 -1.39
C ARG A 77 26.71 22.47 -1.95
N ASN A 78 27.33 23.22 -2.84
CA ASN A 78 26.74 24.34 -3.55
C ASN A 78 26.15 23.94 -4.91
N SER A 79 25.95 22.63 -5.15
CA SER A 79 25.29 22.16 -6.36
C SER A 79 23.89 22.80 -6.50
N THR A 80 23.57 23.23 -7.73
CA THR A 80 22.29 23.80 -8.09
C THR A 80 21.25 22.74 -8.52
N ASP A 81 21.70 21.49 -8.67
CA ASP A 81 20.83 20.38 -9.06
C ASP A 81 19.84 20.01 -7.96
N SER A 82 18.58 19.91 -8.34
CA SER A 82 17.52 19.45 -7.45
C SER A 82 17.55 17.92 -7.31
N VAL A 83 17.35 17.41 -6.11
CA VAL A 83 17.18 15.98 -5.90
C VAL A 83 15.77 15.54 -6.26
N VAL A 84 15.64 14.50 -7.08
CA VAL A 84 14.37 13.86 -7.46
C VAL A 84 14.37 12.44 -6.92
N PHE A 85 13.24 12.01 -6.33
CA PHE A 85 13.07 10.69 -5.79
C PHE A 85 12.05 9.88 -6.59
N ILE A 86 12.34 8.61 -6.82
CA ILE A 86 11.46 7.67 -7.54
C ILE A 86 11.43 6.35 -6.76
N SER A 87 10.25 5.80 -6.55
CA SER A 87 10.05 4.45 -6.02
C SER A 87 9.92 3.46 -7.16
N ASP A 88 10.61 2.32 -7.07
CA ASP A 88 10.49 1.24 -8.04
C ASP A 88 9.13 0.51 -7.90
N ASP A 89 8.55 0.51 -6.68
CA ASP A 89 7.22 -0.04 -6.43
C ASP A 89 6.43 0.82 -5.43
N THR A 90 5.47 1.58 -5.96
CA THR A 90 4.62 2.47 -5.17
C THR A 90 3.55 1.74 -4.36
N SER A 91 3.32 0.45 -4.59
CA SER A 91 2.44 -0.37 -3.77
C SER A 91 3.09 -0.80 -2.45
N ILE A 92 4.44 -0.72 -2.36
CA ILE A 92 5.22 -1.02 -1.15
C ILE A 92 5.67 0.26 -0.47
N LEU A 93 6.31 1.18 -1.22
CA LEU A 93 6.80 2.46 -0.71
C LEU A 93 6.38 3.61 -1.61
N THR A 94 5.85 4.67 -1.02
CA THR A 94 5.68 5.95 -1.72
C THR A 94 6.75 6.93 -1.25
N VAL A 95 7.15 7.86 -2.11
CA VAL A 95 8.12 8.90 -1.79
C VAL A 95 7.63 10.26 -2.27
N SER A 96 7.77 11.27 -1.43
CA SER A 96 7.45 12.66 -1.79
C SER A 96 8.62 13.34 -2.49
N ASN A 97 8.36 14.48 -3.16
CA ASN A 97 9.42 15.30 -3.76
C ASN A 97 10.44 15.82 -2.73
N SER A 98 10.06 15.89 -1.46
CA SER A 98 10.95 16.27 -0.36
C SER A 98 11.75 15.11 0.21
N GLY A 99 11.58 13.89 -0.30
CA GLY A 99 12.28 12.70 0.16
C GLY A 99 11.66 12.02 1.39
N VAL A 100 10.41 12.36 1.76
CA VAL A 100 9.68 11.60 2.80
C VAL A 100 9.18 10.31 2.17
N VAL A 101 9.62 9.18 2.70
CA VAL A 101 9.19 7.83 2.31
C VAL A 101 8.13 7.35 3.28
N GLN A 102 7.06 6.73 2.76
CA GLN A 102 6.00 6.11 3.55
C GLN A 102 5.83 4.64 3.14
N ALA A 103 5.80 3.75 4.13
CA ALA A 103 5.56 2.32 3.95
C ALA A 103 4.07 2.05 3.83
N VAL A 104 3.61 1.63 2.65
CA VAL A 104 2.18 1.41 2.33
C VAL A 104 1.85 -0.06 2.08
N GLY A 105 2.85 -0.90 1.81
CA GLY A 105 2.70 -2.34 1.60
C GLY A 105 3.91 -3.12 2.11
N VAL A 106 3.72 -4.40 2.40
CA VAL A 106 4.79 -5.31 2.84
C VAL A 106 5.59 -5.80 1.63
N GLY A 107 6.91 -5.80 1.74
CA GLY A 107 7.80 -6.26 0.68
C GLY A 107 9.15 -5.58 0.72
N THR A 108 9.93 -5.79 -0.33
CA THR A 108 11.24 -5.14 -0.52
C THR A 108 11.20 -4.35 -1.82
N THR A 109 11.53 -3.08 -1.76
CA THR A 109 11.64 -2.23 -2.93
C THR A 109 12.78 -1.23 -2.78
N ARG A 110 13.04 -0.47 -3.82
CA ARG A 110 14.12 0.49 -3.89
C ARG A 110 13.58 1.89 -4.18
N ILE A 111 14.15 2.87 -3.50
CA ILE A 111 13.98 4.29 -3.83
C ILE A 111 15.26 4.75 -4.51
N THR A 112 15.14 5.34 -5.68
CA THR A 112 16.25 5.97 -6.39
C THR A 112 16.18 7.48 -6.17
N ALA A 113 17.29 8.09 -5.75
CA ALA A 113 17.46 9.54 -5.71
C ALA A 113 18.44 9.96 -6.80
N ALA A 114 18.07 10.99 -7.57
CA ALA A 114 18.85 11.53 -8.66
C ALA A 114 19.08 13.04 -8.50
N ALA A 115 20.30 13.50 -8.77
CA ALA A 115 20.66 14.92 -8.86
C ALA A 115 21.49 15.13 -10.13
N GLY A 116 20.99 15.88 -11.10
CA GLY A 116 21.60 15.97 -12.43
C GLY A 116 21.75 14.59 -13.08
N ASN A 117 22.97 14.19 -13.37
CA ASN A 117 23.29 12.88 -13.93
C ASN A 117 23.74 11.84 -12.88
N GLN A 118 23.73 12.21 -11.60
CA GLN A 118 24.16 11.35 -10.51
C GLN A 118 22.97 10.65 -9.86
N ILE A 119 23.14 9.38 -9.49
CA ILE A 119 22.09 8.58 -8.86
C ILE A 119 22.62 7.84 -7.64
N CYS A 120 21.79 7.69 -6.61
CA CYS A 120 21.99 6.74 -5.52
C CYS A 120 20.70 5.98 -5.22
N ALA A 121 20.81 4.85 -4.54
CA ALA A 121 19.66 3.98 -4.28
C ALA A 121 19.59 3.58 -2.80
N TYR A 122 18.35 3.49 -2.31
CA TYR A 122 18.00 3.04 -0.96
C TYR A 122 17.19 1.76 -1.10
N THR A 123 17.72 0.64 -0.63
CA THR A 123 16.95 -0.61 -0.57
C THR A 123 16.28 -0.70 0.79
N ILE A 124 14.95 -0.80 0.80
CA ILE A 124 14.14 -0.79 2.01
C ILE A 124 13.23 -2.03 2.02
N VAL A 125 13.21 -2.71 3.17
CA VAL A 125 12.33 -3.83 3.47
C VAL A 125 11.21 -3.33 4.37
N VAL A 126 9.97 -3.53 3.96
CA VAL A 126 8.79 -3.24 4.78
C VAL A 126 8.23 -4.53 5.34
N SER A 127 8.08 -4.58 6.65
CA SER A 127 7.50 -5.72 7.38
C SER A 127 6.29 -5.30 8.20
N MET A 128 5.44 -6.27 8.55
CA MET A 128 4.39 -6.05 9.53
C MET A 128 4.96 -6.05 10.93
N ASP A 129 4.44 -5.16 11.79
CA ASP A 129 4.63 -5.29 13.23
C ASP A 129 3.89 -6.53 13.75
N SER A 130 4.44 -7.20 14.76
CA SER A 130 3.79 -8.36 15.39
C SER A 130 2.40 -8.03 15.95
N SER A 131 2.16 -6.79 16.34
CA SER A 131 0.85 -6.30 16.79
C SER A 131 -0.20 -6.19 15.67
N MET A 132 0.21 -6.30 14.40
CA MET A 132 -0.69 -6.29 13.23
C MET A 132 -1.02 -7.69 12.74
N ILE A 133 -0.37 -8.72 13.29
CA ILE A 133 -0.59 -10.13 12.93
C ILE A 133 -1.65 -10.72 13.85
N VAL A 134 -2.70 -11.31 13.26
CA VAL A 134 -3.74 -11.99 14.03
C VAL A 134 -3.15 -13.22 14.71
N THR A 135 -3.27 -13.27 16.04
CA THR A 135 -2.81 -14.40 16.86
C THR A 135 -3.95 -15.23 17.42
N GLU A 136 -5.13 -14.62 17.57
CA GLU A 136 -6.33 -15.26 18.13
C GLU A 136 -7.58 -14.65 17.49
N MET A 137 -8.61 -15.45 17.31
CA MET A 137 -9.92 -15.03 16.87
C MET A 137 -11.01 -15.71 17.70
N ASP A 138 -12.06 -14.96 18.04
CA ASP A 138 -13.29 -15.49 18.64
C ASP A 138 -14.46 -15.22 17.70
N LEU A 139 -15.24 -16.27 17.40
CA LEU A 139 -16.43 -16.18 16.57
C LEU A 139 -17.68 -16.58 17.39
N SER A 140 -18.64 -15.69 17.47
CA SER A 140 -19.93 -15.93 18.11
C SER A 140 -21.08 -15.54 17.19
N LEU A 141 -22.27 -16.07 17.43
CA LEU A 141 -23.49 -15.67 16.76
C LEU A 141 -24.40 -14.94 17.74
N SER A 142 -25.20 -13.98 17.25
CA SER A 142 -26.21 -13.30 18.07
C SER A 142 -27.27 -14.27 18.60
N SER A 143 -27.45 -15.41 17.93
CA SER A 143 -28.19 -16.58 18.41
C SER A 143 -27.65 -17.84 17.72
N ASN A 144 -27.43 -18.92 18.49
CA ASN A 144 -26.99 -20.20 17.95
C ASN A 144 -28.14 -21.08 17.41
N THR A 145 -29.40 -20.63 17.62
CA THR A 145 -30.60 -21.33 17.13
C THR A 145 -31.47 -20.34 16.35
N ILE A 146 -31.83 -20.71 15.14
CA ILE A 146 -32.65 -19.92 14.24
C ILE A 146 -33.67 -20.82 13.53
N TYR A 147 -34.76 -20.21 13.01
CA TYR A 147 -35.70 -20.92 12.15
C TYR A 147 -35.32 -20.80 10.66
N VAL A 148 -35.76 -21.72 9.85
CA VAL A 148 -35.63 -21.65 8.40
C VAL A 148 -36.12 -20.28 7.89
N GLY A 149 -35.34 -19.65 7.04
CA GLY A 149 -35.59 -18.30 6.50
C GLY A 149 -35.12 -17.14 7.38
N ASN A 150 -34.82 -17.38 8.66
CA ASN A 150 -34.28 -16.35 9.53
C ASN A 150 -32.77 -16.22 9.41
N SER A 151 -32.27 -15.07 9.86
CA SER A 151 -30.83 -14.76 9.83
C SER A 151 -30.37 -14.22 11.15
N VAL A 152 -29.09 -14.47 11.47
CA VAL A 152 -28.36 -13.94 12.63
C VAL A 152 -27.05 -13.33 12.18
N SER A 153 -26.49 -12.47 13.00
CA SER A 153 -25.18 -11.85 12.75
C SER A 153 -24.07 -12.65 13.44
N ALA A 154 -23.02 -12.94 12.71
CA ALA A 154 -21.76 -13.40 13.25
C ALA A 154 -21.00 -12.18 13.81
N GLN A 155 -20.51 -12.32 15.01
CA GLN A 155 -19.65 -11.36 15.69
C GLN A 155 -18.24 -11.95 15.77
N LEU A 156 -17.29 -11.28 15.18
CA LEU A 156 -15.90 -11.68 15.15
C LEU A 156 -15.08 -10.72 16.01
N GLN A 157 -14.31 -11.26 16.94
CA GLN A 157 -13.27 -10.54 17.67
C GLN A 157 -11.91 -11.06 17.25
N VAL A 158 -11.00 -10.15 16.95
CA VAL A 158 -9.64 -10.44 16.51
C VAL A 158 -8.66 -9.90 17.55
N ARG A 159 -7.61 -10.65 17.85
CA ARG A 159 -6.54 -10.25 18.76
C ARG A 159 -5.17 -10.35 18.12
N PRO A 160 -4.29 -9.38 18.35
CA PRO A 160 -4.57 -8.11 19.05
C PRO A 160 -5.56 -7.25 18.26
N THR A 161 -6.28 -6.34 18.91
CA THR A 161 -7.31 -5.49 18.27
C THR A 161 -6.73 -4.58 17.19
N SER A 162 -5.44 -4.24 17.27
CA SER A 162 -4.68 -3.50 16.26
C SER A 162 -4.60 -4.24 14.92
N ALA A 163 -4.62 -5.58 14.94
CA ALA A 163 -4.59 -6.41 13.73
C ALA A 163 -5.91 -6.37 12.92
N SER A 164 -7.03 -5.95 13.52
CA SER A 164 -8.35 -5.97 12.87
C SER A 164 -8.42 -5.13 11.59
N ASN A 165 -7.64 -4.05 11.50
CA ASN A 165 -7.59 -3.19 10.30
C ASN A 165 -6.86 -3.83 9.12
N TYR A 166 -6.06 -4.86 9.36
CA TYR A 166 -5.23 -5.54 8.37
C TYR A 166 -5.68 -6.97 8.11
N ALA A 167 -6.59 -7.49 8.93
CA ALA A 167 -7.07 -8.86 8.86
C ALA A 167 -8.04 -9.04 7.67
N THR A 168 -7.68 -9.95 6.76
CA THR A 168 -8.62 -10.45 5.75
C THR A 168 -9.20 -11.75 6.26
N VAL A 169 -10.47 -11.71 6.67
CA VAL A 169 -11.18 -12.87 7.22
C VAL A 169 -12.12 -13.46 6.20
N ALA A 170 -11.99 -14.77 5.95
CA ALA A 170 -12.93 -15.55 5.17
C ALA A 170 -13.92 -16.24 6.11
N LEU A 171 -15.22 -16.19 5.77
CA LEU A 171 -16.29 -16.88 6.48
C LEU A 171 -16.83 -18.00 5.61
N THR A 172 -16.95 -19.21 6.16
CA THR A 172 -17.45 -20.39 5.46
C THR A 172 -18.44 -21.16 6.33
N SER A 173 -19.34 -21.92 5.68
CA SER A 173 -20.26 -22.86 6.33
C SER A 173 -19.87 -24.28 5.99
N SER A 174 -19.91 -25.18 6.96
CA SER A 174 -19.67 -26.61 6.75
C SER A 174 -20.78 -27.28 5.93
N ASN A 175 -21.98 -26.68 5.91
CA ASN A 175 -23.11 -27.20 5.15
C ASN A 175 -24.04 -26.05 4.71
N GLU A 176 -23.84 -25.57 3.50
CA GLU A 176 -24.65 -24.48 2.91
C GLU A 176 -26.09 -24.86 2.64
N LYS A 177 -26.42 -26.17 2.60
CA LYS A 177 -27.80 -26.62 2.50
C LYS A 177 -28.58 -26.44 3.80
N VAL A 178 -27.88 -26.33 4.95
CA VAL A 178 -28.47 -26.08 6.28
C VAL A 178 -28.39 -24.59 6.62
N ALA A 179 -27.23 -23.96 6.48
CA ALA A 179 -27.04 -22.54 6.73
C ALA A 179 -25.97 -21.97 5.80
N THR A 180 -26.20 -20.76 5.27
CA THR A 180 -25.23 -20.01 4.49
C THR A 180 -24.68 -18.83 5.31
N VAL A 181 -23.45 -18.39 4.98
CA VAL A 181 -22.85 -17.17 5.54
C VAL A 181 -22.32 -16.29 4.42
N ASN A 182 -22.51 -14.99 4.53
CA ASN A 182 -21.94 -14.02 3.60
C ASN A 182 -20.71 -13.31 4.20
N ASN A 183 -19.98 -12.56 3.36
CA ASN A 183 -18.78 -11.82 3.77
C ASN A 183 -19.05 -10.71 4.81
N PHE A 184 -20.30 -10.33 5.03
CA PHE A 184 -20.71 -9.36 6.06
C PHE A 184 -21.08 -10.01 7.39
N GLY A 185 -20.86 -11.33 7.54
CA GLY A 185 -21.16 -12.06 8.74
C GLY A 185 -22.66 -12.37 8.94
N ARG A 186 -23.49 -12.26 7.90
CA ARG A 186 -24.89 -12.65 7.99
C ARG A 186 -25.02 -14.16 7.73
N VAL A 187 -25.49 -14.88 8.74
CA VAL A 187 -25.78 -16.31 8.68
C VAL A 187 -27.29 -16.52 8.49
N THR A 188 -27.70 -17.26 7.44
CA THR A 188 -29.10 -17.49 7.09
C THR A 188 -29.41 -18.97 7.14
N GLY A 189 -30.48 -19.37 7.83
CA GLY A 189 -30.98 -20.75 7.91
C GLY A 189 -31.75 -21.14 6.64
N ILE A 190 -31.31 -22.23 6.01
CA ILE A 190 -31.87 -22.72 4.73
C ILE A 190 -32.77 -23.95 4.97
N ALA A 191 -32.32 -24.91 5.76
CA ALA A 191 -33.06 -26.12 6.08
C ALA A 191 -32.76 -26.59 7.53
N PRO A 192 -33.66 -27.37 8.16
CA PRO A 192 -33.43 -27.88 9.50
C PRO A 192 -32.13 -28.72 9.59
N GLY A 193 -31.34 -28.49 10.64
CA GLY A 193 -30.09 -29.18 10.85
C GLY A 193 -29.09 -28.33 11.63
N THR A 194 -27.83 -28.77 11.67
CA THR A 194 -26.72 -28.05 12.30
C THR A 194 -25.62 -27.82 11.26
N ALA A 195 -25.08 -26.61 11.25
CA ALA A 195 -23.90 -26.27 10.45
C ALA A 195 -22.87 -25.56 11.35
N THR A 196 -21.59 -25.75 11.02
CA THR A 196 -20.48 -25.02 11.67
C THR A 196 -20.09 -23.86 10.77
N ILE A 197 -20.07 -22.65 11.33
CA ILE A 197 -19.53 -21.46 10.69
C ILE A 197 -18.09 -21.32 11.12
N THR A 198 -17.21 -21.15 10.15
CA THR A 198 -15.75 -21.02 10.34
C THR A 198 -15.29 -19.65 9.85
N ALA A 199 -14.55 -18.94 10.68
CA ALA A 199 -13.78 -17.75 10.31
C ALA A 199 -12.31 -18.16 10.16
N THR A 200 -11.65 -17.72 9.09
CA THR A 200 -10.23 -18.03 8.82
C THR A 200 -9.47 -16.75 8.45
N CYS A 201 -8.33 -16.53 9.10
CA CYS A 201 -7.38 -15.47 8.78
C CYS A 201 -5.96 -16.04 8.81
N GLY A 202 -5.36 -16.27 7.65
CA GLY A 202 -4.09 -16.96 7.55
C GLY A 202 -4.14 -18.35 8.16
N SER A 203 -3.37 -18.61 9.21
CA SER A 203 -3.36 -19.88 9.96
C SER A 203 -4.31 -19.91 11.15
N VAL A 204 -4.92 -18.79 11.52
CA VAL A 204 -5.81 -18.68 12.68
C VAL A 204 -7.25 -18.93 12.25
N THR A 205 -7.95 -19.79 13.00
CA THR A 205 -9.34 -20.17 12.74
C THR A 205 -10.19 -20.05 14.01
N ALA A 206 -11.44 -19.65 13.85
CA ALA A 206 -12.45 -19.69 14.89
C ALA A 206 -13.73 -20.32 14.35
N THR A 207 -14.46 -21.07 15.17
CA THR A 207 -15.66 -21.79 14.75
C THR A 207 -16.80 -21.58 15.73
N THR A 208 -18.03 -21.61 15.20
CA THR A 208 -19.26 -21.63 16.00
C THR A 208 -20.33 -22.45 15.30
N ASN A 209 -21.23 -23.07 16.07
CA ASN A 209 -22.31 -23.87 15.53
C ASN A 209 -23.60 -23.06 15.44
N VAL A 210 -24.37 -23.28 14.38
CA VAL A 210 -25.72 -22.80 14.22
C VAL A 210 -26.68 -23.98 14.04
N THR A 211 -27.77 -24.01 14.80
CA THR A 211 -28.84 -24.96 14.65
C THR A 211 -30.03 -24.30 13.98
N VAL A 212 -30.46 -24.84 12.87
CA VAL A 212 -31.63 -24.38 12.13
C VAL A 212 -32.81 -25.28 12.46
N MET A 213 -33.88 -24.70 12.94
CA MET A 213 -35.10 -25.41 13.28
C MET A 213 -36.17 -25.21 12.19
N SER A 214 -37.06 -26.20 12.01
CA SER A 214 -38.24 -26.02 11.21
C SER A 214 -39.16 -24.96 11.83
N ILE A 215 -39.85 -24.20 11.01
CA ILE A 215 -40.89 -23.28 11.47
C ILE A 215 -41.99 -24.12 12.16
N PRO A 216 -42.36 -23.80 13.41
CA PRO A 216 -43.50 -24.48 14.04
C PRO A 216 -44.73 -24.31 13.15
N ASN A 217 -45.31 -25.42 12.75
CA ASN A 217 -46.59 -25.38 12.03
C ASN A 217 -47.62 -24.79 12.98
N SER A 218 -48.07 -23.56 12.75
CA SER A 218 -49.23 -23.03 13.47
C SER A 218 -50.43 -23.86 12.99
N GLY A 219 -50.66 -24.96 13.74
CA GLY A 219 -51.81 -25.83 13.45
C GLY A 219 -53.06 -24.96 13.34
N THR A 220 -53.63 -24.93 12.16
CA THR A 220 -55.05 -24.58 11.96
C THR A 220 -55.80 -25.56 12.78
N GLY A 221 -56.24 -25.12 13.96
CA GLY A 221 -57.27 -25.83 14.72
C GLY A 221 -58.49 -25.97 13.82
N THR A 222 -58.69 -27.13 13.21
CA THR A 222 -59.99 -27.52 12.70
C THR A 222 -60.87 -27.75 13.90
N GLY A 223 -61.58 -26.69 14.31
CA GLY A 223 -62.79 -26.82 15.16
C GLY A 223 -63.81 -27.63 14.37
N THR A 224 -63.98 -28.87 14.74
CA THR A 224 -65.18 -29.65 14.43
C THR A 224 -66.29 -29.17 15.32
N ALA A 225 -67.28 -28.56 14.70
CA ALA A 225 -68.61 -28.30 15.30
C ALA A 225 -69.39 -29.66 15.38
#